data_23501d28539ca171d4f855e9ec5caefe
#
_entry.id   23501d28539ca171d4f855e9ec5caefe
#
_cell.length_a   1.000
_cell.length_b   1.000
_cell.length_c   1.000
_cell.angle_alpha   90.00
_cell.angle_beta   90.00
_cell.angle_gamma   90.00
#
_symmetry.space_group_name_H-M   'P 1'
#
loop_
_entity.id
_entity.type
_entity.pdbx_description
1 polymer ?
#
loop_
_entity_poly.entity_id
_entity_poly.type
_entity_poly.pdbx_seq_one_letter_code
_entity_poly.pdbx_strand_id
1 'polypeptide(L)' 'MRICIWKDDKGNKHLAQVMGTVETLTGFEARLKFEDGTRKRVPVQQIRMLQDANVPRSKDSWF' A
#
# COMPACT_ATOMS: atom_id res chain seq x y z
N MET A 1 9.69 -8.38 4.63
CA MET A 1 9.42 -7.28 3.70
C MET A 1 7.93 -7.11 3.56
N ARG A 2 7.46 -5.89 3.63
CA ARG A 2 6.02 -5.63 3.59
C ARG A 2 5.67 -5.04 2.24
N ILE A 3 4.80 -5.71 1.54
CA ILE A 3 4.40 -5.32 0.19
C ILE A 3 2.93 -4.94 0.23
N CYS A 4 2.56 -3.96 -0.55
CA CYS A 4 1.17 -3.53 -0.64
C CYS A 4 0.83 -3.20 -2.07
N ILE A 5 -0.45 -3.02 -2.29
CA ILE A 5 -0.96 -2.47 -3.54
C ILE A 5 -1.53 -1.10 -3.24
N TRP A 6 -1.12 -0.13 -4.03
CA TRP A 6 -1.64 1.23 -3.95
C TRP A 6 -2.47 1.49 -5.19
N LYS A 7 -3.67 1.99 -4.98
CA LYS A 7 -4.58 2.30 -6.07
C LYS A 7 -4.61 3.81 -6.24
N ASP A 8 -4.26 4.27 -7.43
CA ASP A 8 -4.16 5.69 -7.66
C ASP A 8 -5.53 6.27 -7.99
N ASP A 9 -5.57 7.57 -8.28
CA ASP A 9 -6.82 8.27 -8.53
C ASP A 9 -7.54 7.76 -9.75
N LYS A 10 -6.82 7.18 -10.66
CA LYS A 10 -7.40 6.67 -11.89
C LYS A 10 -7.84 5.23 -11.77
N GLY A 11 -7.63 4.64 -10.61
CA GLY A 11 -8.02 3.26 -10.40
C GLY A 11 -6.95 2.25 -10.78
N ASN A 12 -5.77 2.70 -11.15
CA ASN A 12 -4.68 1.79 -11.47
C ASN A 12 -4.02 1.31 -10.20
N LYS A 13 -3.64 0.05 -10.20
CA LYS A 13 -3.02 -0.57 -9.03
C LYS A 13 -1.53 -0.70 -9.24
N HIS A 14 -0.78 -0.40 -8.19
CA HIS A 14 0.66 -0.44 -8.25
C HIS A 14 1.19 -1.22 -7.07
N LEU A 15 2.17 -2.07 -7.31
CA LEU A 15 2.85 -2.77 -6.23
C LEU A 15 3.91 -1.87 -5.64
N ALA A 16 4.02 -1.91 -4.33
CA ALA A 16 5.00 -1.10 -3.65
C ALA A 16 5.44 -1.78 -2.37
N GLN A 17 6.61 -1.41 -1.91
CA GLN A 17 7.12 -1.86 -0.64
C GLN A 17 6.81 -0.81 0.42
N VAL A 18 6.32 -1.26 1.56
CA VAL A 18 6.03 -0.34 2.65
C VAL A 18 7.29 -0.14 3.44
N MET A 19 7.80 1.08 3.41
CA MET A 19 9.03 1.41 4.11
C MET A 19 8.78 1.82 5.56
N GLY A 20 7.58 2.28 5.85
CA GLY A 20 7.24 2.70 7.19
C GLY A 20 5.95 3.47 7.17
N THR A 21 5.52 3.92 8.34
CA THR A 21 4.30 4.72 8.43
C THR A 21 4.62 6.01 9.19
N VAL A 22 3.83 7.02 8.92
CA VAL A 22 3.97 8.32 9.54
C VAL A 22 2.60 8.75 10.02
N GLU A 23 2.55 9.23 11.24
CA GLU A 23 1.30 9.76 11.77
C GLU A 23 1.17 11.22 11.37
N THR A 24 -0.02 11.59 10.90
CA THR A 24 -0.31 12.96 10.52
C THR A 24 -1.53 13.43 11.27
N LEU A 25 -1.89 14.67 11.07
CA LEU A 25 -3.06 15.23 11.74
C LEU A 25 -4.34 14.54 11.32
N THR A 26 -4.37 13.98 10.14
CA THR A 26 -5.58 13.36 9.63
C THR A 26 -5.53 11.84 9.66
N GLY A 27 -4.49 11.26 10.26
CA GLY A 27 -4.38 9.81 10.34
C GLY A 27 -2.98 9.37 10.03
N PHE A 28 -2.88 8.22 9.41
CA PHE A 28 -1.57 7.65 9.10
C PHE A 28 -1.34 7.63 7.61
N GLU A 29 -0.08 7.82 7.24
CA GLU A 29 0.35 7.68 5.86
C GLU A 29 1.41 6.62 5.78
N ALA A 30 1.41 5.86 4.68
CA ALA A 30 2.42 4.85 4.44
C ALA A 30 3.47 5.41 3.49
N ARG A 31 4.71 5.12 3.79
CA ARG A 31 5.82 5.50 2.93
C ARG A 31 6.10 4.33 2.02
N LEU A 32 5.95 4.57 0.74
CA LEU A 32 6.04 3.49 -0.24
C LEU A 32 7.25 3.69 -1.14
N LYS A 33 7.81 2.58 -1.56
CA LYS A 33 8.86 2.57 -2.56
C LYS A 33 8.41 1.65 -3.68
N PHE A 34 8.36 2.19 -4.88
CA PHE A 34 7.87 1.44 -6.03
C PHE A 34 9.03 0.72 -6.72
N GLU A 35 8.68 -0.13 -7.67
CA GLU A 35 9.68 -0.95 -8.33
C GLU A 35 10.73 -0.14 -9.08
N ASP A 36 10.34 1.01 -9.57
CA ASP A 36 11.27 1.84 -10.31
C ASP A 36 12.13 2.72 -9.41
N GLY A 37 12.00 2.56 -8.09
CA GLY A 37 12.78 3.35 -7.15
C GLY A 37 12.09 4.61 -6.69
N THR A 38 10.94 4.93 -7.24
CA THR A 38 10.19 6.10 -6.82
C THR A 38 9.65 5.91 -5.42
N ARG A 39 9.61 6.97 -4.65
CA ARG A 39 9.08 6.94 -3.30
C ARG A 39 7.90 7.89 -3.21
N LYS A 40 6.93 7.49 -2.39
CA LYS A 40 5.72 8.28 -2.27
C LYS A 40 5.09 8.02 -0.92
N ARG A 41 4.43 9.02 -0.39
CA ARG A 41 3.68 8.90 0.85
C ARG A 41 2.20 8.96 0.50
N VAL A 42 1.42 8.00 0.97
CA VAL A 42 0.00 7.94 0.64
C VAL A 42 -0.77 7.58 1.90
N PRO A 43 -2.03 8.00 2.00
CA PRO A 43 -2.86 7.61 3.13
C PRO A 43 -2.99 6.10 3.18
N VAL A 44 -2.99 5.55 4.40
CA VAL A 44 -3.05 4.11 4.52
C VAL A 44 -4.36 3.55 3.99
N GLN A 45 -5.40 4.37 3.91
CA GLN A 45 -6.65 3.91 3.35
C GLN A 45 -6.56 3.60 1.87
N GLN A 46 -5.55 4.12 1.20
CA GLN A 46 -5.42 3.91 -0.23
C GLN A 46 -4.59 2.69 -0.58
N ILE A 47 -4.12 1.96 0.41
CA ILE A 47 -3.32 0.79 0.14
C ILE A 47 -3.97 -0.45 0.71
N ARG A 48 -3.59 -1.58 0.16
CA ARG A 48 -4.02 -2.87 0.66
C ARG A 48 -2.78 -3.71 0.87
N MET A 49 -2.58 -4.14 2.11
CA MET A 49 -1.40 -4.92 2.42
C MET A 49 -1.51 -6.29 1.82
N LEU A 50 -0.43 -6.73 1.21
CA LEU A 50 -0.30 -8.10 0.73
C LEU A 50 0.39 -8.86 1.82
N GLN A 51 -0.38 -9.64 2.54
CA GLN A 51 0.16 -10.41 3.63
C GLN A 51 0.97 -11.57 3.12
N ASP A 52 1.50 -12.31 4.04
CA ASP A 52 2.21 -13.50 3.71
C ASP A 52 1.32 -14.42 2.93
N ALA A 53 1.95 -15.28 2.19
CA ALA A 53 1.21 -16.17 1.34
C ALA A 53 0.27 -17.08 2.11
N ASN A 54 0.56 -17.34 3.35
CA ASN A 54 -0.27 -18.24 4.10
C ASN A 54 -1.47 -17.56 4.73
N VAL A 55 -1.69 -16.31 4.44
CA VAL A 55 -2.87 -15.64 4.96
C VAL A 55 -3.97 -15.80 3.94
N PRO A 56 -5.05 -16.49 4.27
CA PRO A 56 -6.16 -16.60 3.33
C PRO A 56 -6.78 -15.24 3.15
N ARG A 57 -7.18 -14.93 1.99
CA ARG A 57 -7.76 -13.65 1.77
C ARG A 57 -9.00 -13.78 0.96
N SER A 58 -9.83 -12.82 1.14
CA SER A 58 -11.02 -12.71 0.37
C SER A 58 -10.60 -12.30 -0.99
N LYS A 59 -10.48 -13.20 -1.82
CA LYS A 59 -9.94 -12.97 -3.08
C LYS A 59 -10.56 -11.87 -3.85
N ASP A 60 -11.69 -11.45 -3.47
CA ASP A 60 -12.40 -10.53 -4.29
C ASP A 60 -12.53 -9.17 -3.68
N SER A 61 -11.98 -8.96 -2.54
CA SER A 61 -12.31 -7.74 -1.84
C SER A 61 -11.26 -6.68 -1.96
N TRP A 62 -10.46 -6.73 -2.94
CA TRP A 62 -9.40 -5.76 -3.09
C TRP A 62 -9.91 -4.58 -3.87
N PHE A 63 -10.06 -3.49 -3.24
CA PHE A 63 -10.49 -2.27 -3.89
C PHE A 63 -11.73 -2.44 -4.74
#